data_1a6fba83b5a490a12d7ab1aef68dbdbc
#
_entry.id   1a6fba83b5a490a12d7ab1aef68dbdbc
#
_cell.length_a   1.000
_cell.length_b   1.000
_cell.length_c   1.000
_cell.angle_alpha   90.00
_cell.angle_beta   90.00
_cell.angle_gamma   90.00
#
_symmetry.space_group_name_H-M   'P 1'
#
loop_
_entity.id
_entity.type
_entity.pdbx_description
1 polymer ?
#
loop_
_entity_poly.entity_id
_entity_poly.type
_entity_poly.pdbx_seq_one_letter_code
_entity_poly.pdbx_strand_id
1 'polypeptide(L)'
;VDYLAELDPDALRGARIGVLRKHGVSAQPDVEAAFDRALEALKALGAELVDADIATAGQWNDAEFEMLLYEFRHGLDAYLAASGAPVRSLAELIEYNKAHADREMPLFGQELFERAQAKGPLTDRAYRDARDKARRLAKAEGIDATLARQRLDALVVPTAGPAWPIDPVNGDHFTGAGYGVAAVAGTPSI
;
A
#
# COMPACT_ATOMS: atom_id res chain seq x y z
N VAL A 1 -21.00 -7.88 7.74
CA VAL A 1 -21.51 -6.64 7.12
C VAL A 1 -22.18 -7.04 5.81
N ASP A 2 -23.39 -6.58 5.58
CA ASP A 2 -24.08 -6.75 4.29
C ASP A 2 -23.78 -5.51 3.43
N TYR A 3 -22.76 -5.62 2.57
CA TYR A 3 -22.36 -4.52 1.70
C TYR A 3 -23.40 -4.17 0.62
N LEU A 4 -24.29 -5.11 0.27
CA LEU A 4 -25.33 -4.83 -0.73
C LEU A 4 -26.44 -3.93 -0.16
N ALA A 5 -26.70 -4.01 1.14
CA ALA A 5 -27.67 -3.15 1.80
C ALA A 5 -27.24 -1.67 1.85
N GLU A 6 -25.93 -1.42 1.70
CA GLU A 6 -25.36 -0.07 1.72
C GLU A 6 -25.22 0.56 0.31
N LEU A 7 -25.62 -0.16 -0.75
CA LEU A 7 -25.58 0.35 -2.12
C LEU A 7 -26.74 1.32 -2.36
N ASP A 8 -26.42 2.61 -2.33
CA ASP A 8 -27.36 3.69 -2.65
C ASP A 8 -26.90 4.39 -3.93
N PRO A 9 -27.69 4.39 -5.03
CA PRO A 9 -27.34 5.08 -6.27
C PRO A 9 -27.20 6.60 -6.11
N ASP A 10 -27.77 7.19 -5.05
CA ASP A 10 -27.70 8.61 -4.76
C ASP A 10 -26.65 8.94 -3.68
N ALA A 11 -25.85 7.99 -3.21
CA ALA A 11 -24.88 8.18 -2.11
C ALA A 11 -23.84 9.29 -2.37
N LEU A 12 -23.54 9.59 -3.64
CA LEU A 12 -22.61 10.66 -4.00
C LEU A 12 -23.23 12.07 -3.98
N ARG A 13 -24.56 12.18 -3.89
CA ARG A 13 -25.24 13.47 -3.89
C ARG A 13 -24.94 14.25 -2.61
N GLY A 14 -24.17 15.34 -2.76
CA GLY A 14 -23.71 16.17 -1.64
C GLY A 14 -22.55 15.60 -0.84
N ALA A 15 -22.04 14.42 -1.21
CA ALA A 15 -20.83 13.85 -0.61
C ALA A 15 -19.61 14.75 -0.90
N ARG A 16 -18.77 14.98 0.10
CA ARG A 16 -17.56 15.79 -0.02
C ARG A 16 -16.35 14.88 -0.19
N ILE A 17 -15.76 14.89 -1.38
CA ILE A 17 -14.66 13.99 -1.75
C ILE A 17 -13.35 14.79 -1.85
N GLY A 18 -12.38 14.42 -1.03
CA GLY A 18 -11.04 15.00 -1.06
C GLY A 18 -10.21 14.41 -2.21
N VAL A 19 -9.67 15.27 -3.05
CA VAL A 19 -8.89 14.88 -4.23
C VAL A 19 -7.39 14.99 -3.94
N LEU A 20 -6.69 13.86 -3.94
CA LEU A 20 -5.26 13.78 -3.63
C LEU A 20 -4.41 13.80 -4.91
N ARG A 21 -4.33 14.94 -5.61
CA ARG A 21 -3.57 15.04 -6.88
C ARG A 21 -2.05 14.96 -6.72
N LYS A 22 -1.52 15.28 -5.54
CA LYS A 22 -0.07 15.31 -5.27
C LYS A 22 0.45 13.99 -4.71
N HIS A 23 -0.41 13.00 -4.53
CA HIS A 23 -0.06 11.75 -3.88
C HIS A 23 -0.05 10.59 -4.85
N GLY A 24 0.91 9.71 -4.65
CA GLY A 24 0.90 8.36 -5.16
C GLY A 24 1.54 8.19 -6.53
N VAL A 25 1.15 8.90 -7.54
CA VAL A 25 1.59 8.66 -8.93
C VAL A 25 2.31 9.89 -9.46
N SER A 26 3.50 9.69 -10.06
CA SER A 26 4.20 10.73 -10.81
C SER A 26 3.36 11.15 -12.02
N ALA A 27 3.56 12.37 -12.50
CA ALA A 27 2.86 12.89 -13.67
C ALA A 27 2.93 11.91 -14.86
N GLN A 28 1.80 11.37 -15.22
CA GLN A 28 1.60 10.44 -16.33
C GLN A 28 0.34 10.87 -17.08
N PRO A 29 0.46 11.42 -18.30
CA PRO A 29 -0.66 12.06 -19.00
C PRO A 29 -1.90 11.17 -19.13
N ASP A 30 -1.72 9.87 -19.40
CA ASP A 30 -2.84 8.94 -19.55
C ASP A 30 -3.55 8.66 -18.21
N VAL A 31 -2.78 8.57 -17.11
CA VAL A 31 -3.32 8.40 -15.76
C VAL A 31 -4.06 9.66 -15.33
N GLU A 32 -3.48 10.82 -15.58
CA GLU A 32 -4.12 12.11 -15.28
C GLU A 32 -5.43 12.28 -16.05
N ALA A 33 -5.42 11.98 -17.35
CA ALA A 33 -6.63 12.04 -18.17
C ALA A 33 -7.72 11.04 -17.72
N ALA A 34 -7.32 9.85 -17.29
CA ALA A 34 -8.26 8.87 -16.73
C ALA A 34 -8.83 9.34 -15.38
N PHE A 35 -7.98 9.88 -14.53
CA PHE A 35 -8.38 10.42 -13.24
C PHE A 35 -9.31 11.63 -13.38
N ASP A 36 -9.01 12.55 -14.29
CA ASP A 36 -9.89 13.69 -14.57
C ASP A 36 -11.27 13.26 -15.04
N ARG A 37 -11.36 12.24 -15.92
CA ARG A 37 -12.67 11.68 -16.32
C ARG A 37 -13.44 11.09 -15.14
N ALA A 38 -12.74 10.42 -14.23
CA ALA A 38 -13.37 9.87 -13.01
C ALA A 38 -13.89 11.01 -12.10
N LEU A 39 -13.12 12.08 -11.94
CA LEU A 39 -13.53 13.25 -11.16
C LEU A 39 -14.75 13.96 -11.76
N GLU A 40 -14.83 14.10 -13.09
CA GLU A 40 -16.02 14.64 -13.76
C GLU A 40 -17.24 13.73 -13.57
N ALA A 41 -17.07 12.41 -13.57
CA ALA A 41 -18.15 11.48 -13.26
C ALA A 41 -18.66 11.64 -11.83
N LEU A 42 -17.77 11.77 -10.84
CA LEU A 42 -18.16 12.04 -9.45
C LEU A 42 -18.96 13.34 -9.31
N LYS A 43 -18.52 14.41 -9.97
CA LYS A 43 -19.28 15.68 -10.01
C LYS A 43 -20.65 15.54 -10.64
N ALA A 44 -20.75 14.83 -11.77
CA ALA A 44 -22.02 14.60 -12.46
C ALA A 44 -23.02 13.81 -11.60
N LEU A 45 -22.51 12.96 -10.68
CA LEU A 45 -23.31 12.24 -9.69
C LEU A 45 -23.61 13.05 -8.43
N GLY A 46 -23.20 14.31 -8.38
CA GLY A 46 -23.55 15.26 -7.31
C GLY A 46 -22.53 15.37 -6.18
N ALA A 47 -21.33 14.83 -6.31
CA ALA A 47 -20.27 15.00 -5.32
C ALA A 47 -19.64 16.40 -5.39
N GLU A 48 -19.30 16.96 -4.23
CA GLU A 48 -18.45 18.14 -4.07
C GLU A 48 -16.98 17.69 -4.01
N LEU A 49 -16.15 18.09 -4.97
CA LEU A 49 -14.73 17.79 -5.00
C LEU A 49 -13.93 18.90 -4.31
N VAL A 50 -13.07 18.51 -3.38
CA VAL A 50 -12.25 19.43 -2.57
C VAL A 50 -10.78 19.02 -2.71
N ASP A 51 -9.90 19.94 -3.07
CA ASP A 51 -8.47 19.64 -3.06
C ASP A 51 -8.01 19.29 -1.65
N ALA A 52 -7.33 18.16 -1.52
CA ALA A 52 -6.87 17.63 -0.24
C ALA A 52 -5.41 17.21 -0.30
N ASP A 53 -4.78 17.21 0.89
CA ASP A 53 -3.39 16.82 1.05
C ASP A 53 -3.20 16.09 2.39
N ILE A 54 -2.41 15.03 2.39
CA ILE A 54 -2.03 14.28 3.59
C ILE A 54 -0.69 14.82 4.09
N ALA A 55 -0.74 15.62 5.14
CA ALA A 55 0.43 16.34 5.66
C ALA A 55 1.58 15.42 6.11
N THR A 56 1.29 14.18 6.43
CA THR A 56 2.24 13.15 6.86
C THR A 56 2.68 12.21 5.73
N ALA A 57 2.33 12.50 4.48
CA ALA A 57 2.66 11.63 3.34
C ALA A 57 4.15 11.31 3.28
N GLY A 58 4.47 10.01 3.14
CA GLY A 58 5.85 9.49 3.08
C GLY A 58 6.58 9.42 4.42
N GLN A 59 6.11 10.07 5.49
CA GLN A 59 6.81 10.07 6.78
C GLN A 59 6.75 8.72 7.51
N TRP A 60 5.89 7.82 7.08
CA TRP A 60 5.74 6.46 7.62
C TRP A 60 6.62 5.42 6.93
N ASN A 61 7.23 5.71 5.76
CA ASN A 61 7.86 4.73 4.88
C ASN A 61 8.90 3.84 5.58
N ASP A 62 9.81 4.42 6.35
CA ASP A 62 10.83 3.64 7.06
C ASP A 62 10.19 2.74 8.13
N ALA A 63 9.18 3.25 8.84
CA ALA A 63 8.47 2.49 9.86
C ALA A 63 7.62 1.38 9.24
N GLU A 64 6.96 1.65 8.13
CA GLU A 64 6.24 0.65 7.33
C GLU A 64 7.19 -0.46 6.87
N PHE A 65 8.31 -0.09 6.28
CA PHE A 65 9.27 -1.06 5.78
C PHE A 65 9.85 -1.95 6.88
N GLU A 66 10.16 -1.38 8.03
CA GLU A 66 10.59 -2.16 9.21
C GLU A 66 9.49 -3.13 9.66
N MET A 67 8.25 -2.68 9.77
CA MET A 67 7.09 -3.50 10.10
C MET A 67 6.90 -4.65 9.10
N LEU A 68 6.99 -4.35 7.79
CA LEU A 68 6.83 -5.35 6.73
C LEU A 68 7.85 -6.47 6.82
N LEU A 69 9.11 -6.19 7.16
CA LEU A 69 10.14 -7.24 7.32
C LEU A 69 9.79 -8.23 8.45
N TYR A 70 9.28 -7.75 9.58
CA TYR A 70 8.83 -8.60 10.68
C TYR A 70 7.61 -9.43 10.29
N GLU A 71 6.59 -8.79 9.72
CA GLU A 71 5.33 -9.43 9.36
C GLU A 71 5.51 -10.42 8.21
N PHE A 72 6.36 -10.11 7.23
CA PHE A 72 6.70 -11.01 6.14
C PHE A 72 7.28 -12.33 6.66
N ARG A 73 8.31 -12.28 7.53
CA ARG A 73 8.88 -13.48 8.14
C ARG A 73 7.82 -14.30 8.85
N HIS A 74 7.09 -13.66 9.76
CA HIS A 74 6.09 -14.33 10.57
C HIS A 74 4.96 -14.96 9.73
N GLY A 75 4.43 -14.19 8.78
CA GLY A 75 3.35 -14.65 7.91
C GLY A 75 3.78 -15.76 6.96
N LEU A 76 4.99 -15.65 6.37
CA LEU A 76 5.52 -16.65 5.46
C LEU A 76 5.85 -17.96 6.19
N ASP A 77 6.47 -17.91 7.37
CA ASP A 77 6.73 -19.09 8.19
C ASP A 77 5.42 -19.85 8.50
N ALA A 78 4.38 -19.12 8.92
CA ALA A 78 3.07 -19.71 9.21
C ALA A 78 2.41 -20.31 7.95
N TYR A 79 2.49 -19.62 6.83
CA TYR A 79 1.95 -20.10 5.55
C TYR A 79 2.66 -21.36 5.06
N LEU A 80 3.98 -21.37 5.02
CA LEU A 80 4.77 -22.53 4.56
C LEU A 80 4.56 -23.73 5.47
N ALA A 81 4.52 -23.55 6.79
CA ALA A 81 4.23 -24.62 7.73
C ALA A 81 2.87 -25.31 7.48
N ALA A 82 1.87 -24.54 7.05
CA ALA A 82 0.50 -25.03 6.83
C ALA A 82 0.23 -25.52 5.40
N SER A 83 0.97 -25.06 4.40
CA SER A 83 0.67 -25.26 2.97
C SER A 83 0.97 -26.64 2.43
N GLY A 84 1.75 -27.48 3.17
CA GLY A 84 2.26 -28.75 2.65
C GLY A 84 3.43 -28.60 1.67
N ALA A 85 3.99 -27.41 1.51
CA ALA A 85 5.16 -27.16 0.67
C ALA A 85 6.39 -27.97 1.15
N PRO A 86 7.37 -28.27 0.26
CA PRO A 86 8.59 -28.97 0.64
C PRO A 86 9.49 -28.16 1.59
N VAL A 87 9.41 -26.82 1.54
CA VAL A 87 10.07 -25.89 2.48
C VAL A 87 9.04 -25.39 3.50
N ARG A 88 9.45 -25.26 4.77
CA ARG A 88 8.55 -25.01 5.89
C ARG A 88 8.73 -23.66 6.57
N SER A 89 9.75 -22.89 6.16
CA SER A 89 10.09 -21.61 6.74
C SER A 89 10.82 -20.73 5.76
N LEU A 90 10.89 -19.43 6.06
CA LEU A 90 11.73 -18.49 5.31
C LEU A 90 13.20 -18.88 5.32
N ALA A 91 13.71 -19.41 6.45
CA ALA A 91 15.08 -19.90 6.53
C ALA A 91 15.35 -21.03 5.52
N GLU A 92 14.45 -22.01 5.46
CA GLU A 92 14.57 -23.13 4.50
C GLU A 92 14.42 -22.64 3.05
N LEU A 93 13.54 -21.68 2.80
CA LEU A 93 13.38 -21.08 1.47
C LEU A 93 14.65 -20.32 1.03
N ILE A 94 15.31 -19.60 1.93
CA ILE A 94 16.59 -18.94 1.66
C ILE A 94 17.66 -19.96 1.26
N GLU A 95 17.77 -21.07 1.98
CA GLU A 95 18.75 -22.11 1.65
C GLU A 95 18.39 -22.84 0.35
N TYR A 96 17.10 -23.05 0.07
CA TYR A 96 16.64 -23.59 -1.21
C TYR A 96 17.07 -22.68 -2.37
N ASN A 97 16.82 -21.38 -2.27
CA ASN A 97 17.20 -20.41 -3.29
C ASN A 97 18.72 -20.37 -3.50
N LYS A 98 19.52 -20.45 -2.43
CA LYS A 98 20.99 -20.52 -2.55
C LYS A 98 21.45 -21.78 -3.27
N ALA A 99 20.83 -22.93 -2.97
CA ALA A 99 21.15 -24.20 -3.60
C ALA A 99 20.77 -24.26 -5.10
N HIS A 100 19.85 -23.40 -5.54
CA HIS A 100 19.35 -23.30 -6.91
C HIS A 100 19.56 -21.92 -7.52
N ALA A 101 20.61 -21.20 -7.11
CA ALA A 101 20.82 -19.80 -7.44
C ALA A 101 20.91 -19.51 -8.96
N ASP A 102 21.40 -20.48 -9.73
CA ASP A 102 21.47 -20.43 -11.17
C ASP A 102 20.09 -20.33 -11.85
N ARG A 103 19.06 -20.84 -11.20
CA ARG A 103 17.68 -20.86 -11.69
C ARG A 103 16.81 -19.83 -11.02
N GLU A 104 16.92 -19.71 -9.68
CA GLU A 104 16.04 -18.89 -8.85
C GLU A 104 16.50 -17.43 -8.74
N MET A 105 17.81 -17.17 -8.90
CA MET A 105 18.40 -15.83 -8.74
C MET A 105 19.34 -15.46 -9.91
N PRO A 106 18.95 -15.68 -11.19
CA PRO A 106 19.83 -15.34 -12.32
C PRO A 106 19.99 -13.82 -12.54
N LEU A 107 19.08 -13.01 -12.02
CA LEU A 107 19.06 -11.55 -12.21
C LEU A 107 19.09 -10.77 -10.89
N PHE A 108 18.44 -11.27 -9.85
CA PHE A 108 18.30 -10.61 -8.54
C PHE A 108 18.69 -11.56 -7.42
N GLY A 109 19.19 -11.01 -6.32
CA GLY A 109 19.43 -11.73 -5.08
C GLY A 109 18.17 -11.82 -4.20
N GLN A 110 18.37 -12.21 -2.93
CA GLN A 110 17.29 -12.36 -1.95
C GLN A 110 17.54 -11.56 -0.66
N GLU A 111 18.18 -10.42 -0.79
CA GLU A 111 18.59 -9.58 0.35
C GLU A 111 17.41 -9.16 1.24
N LEU A 112 16.20 -9.01 0.68
CA LEU A 112 15.00 -8.71 1.49
C LEU A 112 14.56 -9.92 2.33
N PHE A 113 14.70 -11.14 1.81
CA PHE A 113 14.45 -12.37 2.58
C PHE A 113 15.43 -12.48 3.74
N GLU A 114 16.72 -12.23 3.49
CA GLU A 114 17.76 -12.27 4.51
C GLU A 114 17.54 -11.19 5.58
N ARG A 115 17.16 -9.99 5.18
CA ARG A 115 16.79 -8.91 6.12
C ARG A 115 15.57 -9.26 6.95
N ALA A 116 14.55 -9.87 6.36
CA ALA A 116 13.37 -10.33 7.08
C ALA A 116 13.72 -11.48 8.04
N GLN A 117 14.54 -12.45 7.59
CA GLN A 117 14.99 -13.57 8.42
C GLN A 117 15.77 -13.12 9.66
N ALA A 118 16.49 -12.01 9.57
CA ALA A 118 17.22 -11.42 10.70
C ALA A 118 16.31 -10.76 11.76
N LYS A 119 14.99 -10.60 11.49
CA LYS A 119 14.05 -10.00 12.44
C LYS A 119 13.66 -10.98 13.54
N GLY A 120 13.33 -10.45 14.71
CA GLY A 120 12.80 -11.20 15.84
C GLY A 120 11.29 -11.45 15.77
N PRO A 121 10.67 -11.80 16.91
CA PRO A 121 9.22 -12.01 16.99
C PRO A 121 8.43 -10.69 16.94
N LEU A 122 7.13 -10.78 16.63
CA LEU A 122 6.22 -9.61 16.62
C LEU A 122 6.02 -8.97 18.02
N THR A 123 6.60 -9.57 19.06
CA THR A 123 6.63 -9.00 20.42
C THR A 123 7.81 -8.05 20.65
N ASP A 124 8.74 -7.94 19.71
CA ASP A 124 9.87 -7.03 19.81
C ASP A 124 9.41 -5.58 19.91
N ARG A 125 10.13 -4.80 20.71
CA ARG A 125 9.85 -3.38 20.87
C ARG A 125 10.02 -2.63 19.53
N ALA A 126 11.06 -2.96 18.76
CA ALA A 126 11.31 -2.34 17.46
C ALA A 126 10.14 -2.52 16.50
N TYR A 127 9.54 -3.72 16.41
CA TYR A 127 8.34 -3.96 15.62
C TYR A 127 7.16 -3.12 16.11
N ARG A 128 6.88 -3.14 17.43
CA ARG A 128 5.72 -2.41 17.98
C ARG A 128 5.85 -0.90 17.77
N ASP A 129 7.03 -0.34 18.03
CA ASP A 129 7.30 1.07 17.82
C ASP A 129 7.14 1.46 16.33
N ALA A 130 7.63 0.64 15.40
CA ALA A 130 7.49 0.84 13.96
C ALA A 130 6.01 0.78 13.52
N ARG A 131 5.28 -0.25 13.93
CA ARG A 131 3.85 -0.43 13.64
C ARG A 131 3.02 0.75 14.14
N ASP A 132 3.23 1.14 15.39
CA ASP A 132 2.46 2.19 16.04
C ASP A 132 2.78 3.57 15.41
N LYS A 133 4.04 3.82 15.05
CA LYS A 133 4.47 5.01 14.30
C LYS A 133 3.82 5.03 12.91
N ALA A 134 3.90 3.95 12.14
CA ALA A 134 3.33 3.87 10.80
C ALA A 134 1.81 4.13 10.82
N ARG A 135 1.08 3.43 11.68
CA ARG A 135 -0.36 3.61 11.85
C ARG A 135 -0.75 5.00 12.30
N ARG A 136 -0.04 5.58 13.26
CA ARG A 136 -0.30 6.94 13.74
C ARG A 136 -0.17 7.96 12.60
N LEU A 137 0.94 7.88 11.85
CA LEU A 137 1.23 8.81 10.76
C LEU A 137 0.27 8.63 9.57
N ALA A 138 -0.04 7.39 9.18
CA ALA A 138 -0.91 7.13 8.02
C ALA A 138 -2.40 7.32 8.36
N LYS A 139 -2.85 6.88 9.55
CA LYS A 139 -4.26 6.93 9.95
C LYS A 139 -4.60 8.19 10.73
N ALA A 140 -4.22 8.27 12.01
CA ALA A 140 -4.70 9.32 12.91
C ALA A 140 -4.27 10.73 12.46
N GLU A 141 -3.00 10.91 12.13
CA GLU A 141 -2.43 12.18 11.68
C GLU A 141 -2.50 12.35 10.14
N GLY A 142 -2.75 11.28 9.41
CA GLY A 142 -2.91 11.25 7.95
C GLY A 142 -4.36 11.33 7.50
N ILE A 143 -4.98 10.18 7.22
CA ILE A 143 -6.34 10.09 6.66
C ILE A 143 -7.36 10.75 7.57
N ASP A 144 -7.46 10.33 8.85
CA ASP A 144 -8.49 10.81 9.78
C ASP A 144 -8.39 12.33 9.99
N ALA A 145 -7.16 12.85 10.16
CA ALA A 145 -6.95 14.29 10.30
C ALA A 145 -7.32 15.08 9.02
N THR A 146 -7.06 14.51 7.85
CA THR A 146 -7.43 15.14 6.56
C THR A 146 -8.93 15.18 6.37
N LEU A 147 -9.62 14.06 6.60
CA LEU A 147 -11.09 13.96 6.54
C LEU A 147 -11.74 14.97 7.52
N ALA A 148 -11.30 14.97 8.77
CA ALA A 148 -11.86 15.84 9.80
C ALA A 148 -11.65 17.34 9.50
N ARG A 149 -10.41 17.73 9.11
CA ARG A 149 -10.05 19.14 8.87
C ARG A 149 -10.90 19.78 7.78
N GLN A 150 -11.22 19.05 6.73
CA GLN A 150 -11.97 19.54 5.57
C GLN A 150 -13.41 19.01 5.53
N ARG A 151 -13.84 18.25 6.54
CA ARG A 151 -15.17 17.64 6.63
C ARG A 151 -15.48 16.82 5.37
N LEU A 152 -14.59 15.89 5.02
CA LEU A 152 -14.70 15.02 3.86
C LEU A 152 -15.32 13.67 4.26
N ASP A 153 -16.08 13.08 3.35
CA ASP A 153 -16.64 11.75 3.50
C ASP A 153 -15.69 10.66 3.01
N ALA A 154 -14.89 10.97 1.97
CA ALA A 154 -13.89 10.05 1.42
C ALA A 154 -12.72 10.81 0.76
N LEU A 155 -11.69 10.06 0.40
CA LEU A 155 -10.56 10.54 -0.41
C LEU A 155 -10.53 9.75 -1.72
N VAL A 156 -10.14 10.41 -2.81
CA VAL A 156 -9.90 9.79 -4.11
C VAL A 156 -8.49 10.11 -4.59
N VAL A 157 -7.83 9.09 -5.16
CA VAL A 157 -6.44 9.16 -5.64
C VAL A 157 -6.24 8.16 -6.77
N PRO A 158 -5.35 8.41 -7.76
CA PRO A 158 -4.96 7.39 -8.71
C PRO A 158 -4.38 6.17 -8.00
N THR A 159 -4.87 4.97 -8.30
CA THR A 159 -4.46 3.75 -7.60
C THR A 159 -2.98 3.45 -7.81
N ALA A 160 -2.53 3.45 -9.08
CA ALA A 160 -1.14 3.21 -9.47
C ALA A 160 -0.86 3.84 -10.83
N GLY A 161 0.42 3.93 -11.18
CA GLY A 161 0.84 4.26 -12.53
C GLY A 161 0.58 3.13 -13.54
N PRO A 162 0.89 3.35 -14.84
CA PRO A 162 0.72 2.33 -15.86
C PRO A 162 1.64 1.13 -15.63
N ALA A 163 1.22 -0.03 -16.12
CA ALA A 163 2.08 -1.21 -16.18
C ALA A 163 3.32 -0.92 -17.07
N TRP A 164 4.42 -1.59 -16.77
CA TRP A 164 5.67 -1.44 -17.52
C TRP A 164 6.21 -2.81 -17.97
N PRO A 165 7.06 -2.83 -19.04
CA PRO A 165 7.75 -4.05 -19.45
C PRO A 165 8.74 -4.51 -18.38
N ILE A 166 9.01 -5.82 -18.34
CA ILE A 166 10.13 -6.36 -17.58
C ILE A 166 11.44 -5.86 -18.25
N ASP A 167 12.26 -5.15 -17.50
CA ASP A 167 13.54 -4.62 -17.97
C ASP A 167 14.69 -5.13 -17.08
N PRO A 168 15.44 -6.16 -17.52
CA PRO A 168 16.55 -6.71 -16.75
C PRO A 168 17.75 -5.76 -16.60
N VAL A 169 17.80 -4.67 -17.39
CA VAL A 169 18.94 -3.73 -17.41
C VAL A 169 18.68 -2.53 -16.51
N ASN A 170 17.48 -1.89 -16.66
CA ASN A 170 17.15 -0.67 -15.94
C ASN A 170 16.27 -0.93 -14.71
N GLY A 171 15.72 -2.12 -14.58
CA GLY A 171 14.79 -2.48 -13.50
C GLY A 171 13.38 -1.94 -13.73
N ASP A 172 12.58 -1.94 -12.67
CA ASP A 172 11.18 -1.55 -12.69
C ASP A 172 10.98 -0.06 -12.94
N HIS A 173 10.08 0.29 -13.84
CA HIS A 173 9.63 1.66 -14.09
C HIS A 173 8.41 2.01 -13.21
N PHE A 174 8.53 1.83 -11.90
CA PHE A 174 7.47 2.14 -10.95
C PHE A 174 7.30 3.66 -10.82
N THR A 175 6.12 4.17 -11.18
CA THR A 175 5.81 5.61 -11.17
C THR A 175 4.98 6.05 -9.97
N GLY A 176 4.83 5.18 -8.97
CA GLY A 176 4.12 5.47 -7.74
C GLY A 176 2.75 4.81 -7.63
N ALA A 177 2.17 4.87 -6.43
CA ALA A 177 0.84 4.34 -6.13
C ALA A 177 0.15 5.14 -5.02
N GLY A 178 -1.14 5.40 -5.20
CA GLY A 178 -1.95 6.12 -4.21
C GLY A 178 -2.54 5.25 -3.11
N TYR A 179 -2.62 3.94 -3.30
CA TYR A 179 -3.21 3.01 -2.32
C TYR A 179 -2.40 2.88 -1.02
N GLY A 180 -1.11 3.24 -1.03
CA GLY A 180 -0.18 2.98 0.08
C GLY A 180 -0.67 3.52 1.42
N VAL A 181 -1.19 4.74 1.46
CA VAL A 181 -1.65 5.34 2.72
C VAL A 181 -2.80 4.55 3.35
N ALA A 182 -3.75 4.07 2.55
CA ALA A 182 -4.87 3.26 3.04
C ALA A 182 -4.39 1.89 3.53
N ALA A 183 -3.45 1.27 2.83
CA ALA A 183 -2.84 -0.01 3.21
C ALA A 183 -2.13 0.09 4.58
N VAL A 184 -1.30 1.12 4.80
CA VAL A 184 -0.60 1.35 6.07
C VAL A 184 -1.57 1.72 7.20
N ALA A 185 -2.58 2.53 6.89
CA ALA A 185 -3.60 2.92 7.86
C ALA A 185 -4.53 1.76 8.26
N GLY A 186 -4.67 0.74 7.42
CA GLY A 186 -5.65 -0.33 7.59
C GLY A 186 -7.08 0.17 7.41
N THR A 187 -7.29 1.10 6.48
CA THR A 187 -8.62 1.64 6.13
C THR A 187 -9.12 1.02 4.83
N PRO A 188 -10.46 0.99 4.60
CA PRO A 188 -11.02 0.53 3.34
C PRO A 188 -10.45 1.30 2.15
N SER A 189 -10.16 0.58 1.05
CA SER A 189 -9.76 1.13 -0.24
C SER A 189 -10.37 0.27 -1.34
N ILE A 190 -11.01 0.88 -2.33
CA ILE A 190 -11.69 0.24 -3.46
C ILE A 190 -11.27 0.92 -4.78
#